data_509751ebecf0ef7ddc839db070f06d33
#
_entry.id   509751ebecf0ef7ddc839db070f06d33
#
_cell.length_a   1.000
_cell.length_b   1.000
_cell.length_c   1.000
_cell.angle_alpha   90.00
_cell.angle_beta   90.00
_cell.angle_gamma   90.00
#
_symmetry.space_group_name_H-M   'P 1'
#
loop_
_entity.id
_entity.type
_entity.pdbx_description
1 polymer ?
#
loop_
_entity_poly.entity_id
_entity_poly.type
_entity_poly.pdbx_seq_one_letter_code
_entity_poly.pdbx_strand_id
1 'polypeptide(L)'
;IIRVAKMSGSDAIHPGYGLLSEDADFAEACEAEGLIFIGPTPSHLHEFGLKHRARALASETGVPLAPGSGLISDPESAKREAEAIGYPVMLKGTAGGGGIGMALCATPEELEGNFEGVRRLTSSNFGNAGIFLEKFFPEARHLEVQVFGDGQGQALSLGVRDCSAQRRNQKVLEETPPIGVNPET
;
A
#
# COMPACT_ATOMS: atom_id res chain seq x y z
N ILE A 1 -4.22 24.11 -7.31
CA ILE A 1 -3.63 24.17 -5.95
C ILE A 1 -2.34 24.99 -6.04
N ILE A 2 -1.33 24.59 -6.80
CA ILE A 2 -0.01 25.24 -6.93
C ILE A 2 -0.13 26.73 -7.25
N ARG A 3 -0.98 27.11 -8.24
CA ARG A 3 -1.23 28.51 -8.57
C ARG A 3 -1.74 29.32 -7.36
N VAL A 4 -2.64 28.74 -6.56
CA VAL A 4 -3.17 29.42 -5.37
C VAL A 4 -2.10 29.57 -4.29
N ALA A 5 -1.29 28.53 -4.07
CA ALA A 5 -0.17 28.59 -3.13
C ALA A 5 0.82 29.72 -3.49
N LYS A 6 1.20 29.86 -4.77
CA LYS A 6 2.06 30.95 -5.25
C LYS A 6 1.42 32.33 -5.08
N MET A 7 0.13 32.46 -5.36
CA MET A 7 -0.60 33.73 -5.20
C MET A 7 -0.74 34.15 -3.73
N SER A 8 -0.83 33.19 -2.81
CA SER A 8 -0.91 33.46 -1.36
C SER A 8 0.46 33.66 -0.71
N GLY A 9 1.56 33.48 -1.44
CA GLY A 9 2.90 33.56 -0.88
C GLY A 9 3.25 32.41 0.05
N SER A 10 2.62 31.23 -0.14
CA SER A 10 2.93 30.03 0.63
C SER A 10 4.25 29.40 0.20
N ASP A 11 5.05 28.93 1.14
CA ASP A 11 6.32 28.24 0.90
C ASP A 11 6.15 26.73 0.78
N ALA A 12 5.05 26.17 1.28
CA ALA A 12 4.82 24.75 1.38
C ALA A 12 3.34 24.38 1.15
N ILE A 13 3.11 23.11 0.76
CA ILE A 13 1.79 22.52 0.62
C ILE A 13 1.73 21.25 1.48
N HIS A 14 0.78 21.22 2.43
CA HIS A 14 0.42 20.00 3.14
C HIS A 14 -0.74 19.32 2.39
N PRO A 15 -0.55 18.12 1.83
CA PRO A 15 -1.56 17.47 0.98
C PRO A 15 -2.75 16.88 1.77
N GLY A 16 -2.70 16.90 3.10
CA GLY A 16 -3.65 16.19 3.94
C GLY A 16 -3.45 14.68 3.87
N TYR A 17 -4.54 13.94 3.84
CA TYR A 17 -4.58 12.47 3.74
C TYR A 17 -5.51 12.00 2.60
N GLY A 18 -5.76 12.86 1.63
CA GLY A 18 -6.57 12.57 0.45
C GLY A 18 -5.72 12.06 -0.72
N LEU A 19 -6.32 11.99 -1.91
CA LEU A 19 -5.71 11.43 -3.11
C LEU A 19 -4.35 12.06 -3.46
N LEU A 20 -4.20 13.37 -3.26
CA LEU A 20 -2.95 14.08 -3.58
C LEU A 20 -1.81 13.81 -2.58
N SER A 21 -2.07 13.20 -1.44
CA SER A 21 -1.02 12.84 -0.47
C SER A 21 -0.14 11.68 -0.93
N GLU A 22 -0.65 10.89 -1.88
CA GLU A 22 0.03 9.74 -2.47
C GLU A 22 0.33 9.92 -3.97
N ASP A 23 0.17 11.16 -4.47
CA ASP A 23 0.34 11.49 -5.89
C ASP A 23 1.75 12.03 -6.15
N ALA A 24 2.58 11.20 -6.79
CA ALA A 24 3.96 11.55 -7.09
C ALA A 24 4.07 12.71 -8.10
N ASP A 25 3.19 12.75 -9.10
CA ASP A 25 3.20 13.82 -10.13
C ASP A 25 2.87 15.17 -9.49
N PHE A 26 1.95 15.19 -8.51
CA PHE A 26 1.65 16.39 -7.76
C PHE A 26 2.82 16.84 -6.87
N ALA A 27 3.51 15.91 -6.21
CA ALA A 27 4.70 16.22 -5.42
C ALA A 27 5.83 16.79 -6.31
N GLU A 28 6.10 16.17 -7.46
CA GLU A 28 7.05 16.67 -8.45
C GLU A 28 6.70 18.08 -8.95
N ALA A 29 5.41 18.31 -9.24
CA ALA A 29 4.95 19.62 -9.68
C ALA A 29 5.10 20.70 -8.59
N CYS A 30 4.95 20.36 -7.31
CA CYS A 30 5.25 21.26 -6.20
C CYS A 30 6.73 21.63 -6.16
N GLU A 31 7.61 20.64 -6.21
CA GLU A 31 9.07 20.84 -6.19
C GLU A 31 9.55 21.66 -7.40
N ALA A 32 9.03 21.36 -8.61
CA ALA A 32 9.36 22.10 -9.83
C ALA A 32 9.00 23.59 -9.75
N GLU A 33 8.00 23.95 -8.96
CA GLU A 33 7.56 25.33 -8.73
C GLU A 33 8.15 25.97 -7.46
N GLY A 34 9.12 25.31 -6.85
CA GLY A 34 9.83 25.78 -5.66
C GLY A 34 9.01 25.75 -4.37
N LEU A 35 7.95 24.94 -4.34
CA LEU A 35 7.11 24.73 -3.16
C LEU A 35 7.53 23.44 -2.43
N ILE A 36 7.60 23.49 -1.12
CA ILE A 36 7.87 22.30 -0.30
C ILE A 36 6.61 21.45 -0.26
N PHE A 37 6.70 20.20 -0.75
CA PHE A 37 5.66 19.20 -0.50
C PHE A 37 5.90 18.59 0.89
N ILE A 38 4.94 18.76 1.82
CA ILE A 38 5.04 18.23 3.17
C ILE A 38 4.60 16.76 3.14
N GLY A 39 5.53 15.87 2.86
CA GLY A 39 5.27 14.44 2.70
C GLY A 39 6.51 13.70 2.18
N PRO A 40 6.33 12.45 1.72
CA PRO A 40 7.40 11.69 1.08
C PRO A 40 7.88 12.37 -0.19
N THR A 41 9.12 12.09 -0.59
CA THR A 41 9.64 12.56 -1.88
C THR A 41 8.89 11.90 -3.04
N PRO A 42 8.86 12.51 -4.24
CA PRO A 42 8.28 11.88 -5.44
C PRO A 42 8.82 10.47 -5.69
N SER A 43 10.12 10.26 -5.50
CA SER A 43 10.76 8.95 -5.62
C SER A 43 10.18 7.93 -4.64
N HIS A 44 9.96 8.31 -3.38
CA HIS A 44 9.33 7.43 -2.39
C HIS A 44 7.87 7.13 -2.75
N LEU A 45 7.13 8.12 -3.23
CA LEU A 45 5.75 7.93 -3.68
C LEU A 45 5.66 6.94 -4.85
N HIS A 46 6.58 7.00 -5.81
CA HIS A 46 6.67 6.02 -6.90
C HIS A 46 7.04 4.61 -6.42
N GLU A 47 7.99 4.49 -5.49
CA GLU A 47 8.42 3.17 -4.97
C GLU A 47 7.34 2.52 -4.11
N PHE A 48 6.73 3.26 -3.19
CA PHE A 48 5.72 2.73 -2.27
C PHE A 48 4.30 2.71 -2.85
N GLY A 49 4.04 3.45 -3.91
CA GLY A 49 2.74 3.47 -4.60
C GLY A 49 2.38 2.13 -5.26
N LEU A 50 3.38 1.28 -5.55
CA LEU A 50 3.18 -0.05 -6.11
C LEU A 50 3.55 -1.13 -5.08
N LYS A 51 2.56 -1.89 -4.62
CA LYS A 51 2.72 -2.88 -3.55
C LYS A 51 3.83 -3.90 -3.78
N HIS A 52 4.04 -4.34 -5.03
CA HIS A 52 5.10 -5.29 -5.34
C HIS A 52 6.51 -4.69 -5.20
N ARG A 53 6.68 -3.38 -5.49
CA ARG A 53 7.95 -2.68 -5.26
C ARG A 53 8.21 -2.47 -3.78
N ALA A 54 7.20 -2.00 -3.04
CA ALA A 54 7.29 -1.87 -1.59
C ALA A 54 7.66 -3.19 -0.90
N ARG A 55 7.08 -4.32 -1.37
CA ARG A 55 7.43 -5.66 -0.87
C ARG A 55 8.86 -6.07 -1.22
N ALA A 56 9.33 -5.78 -2.43
CA ALA A 56 10.71 -6.07 -2.83
C ALA A 56 11.70 -5.32 -1.94
N LEU A 57 11.49 -4.02 -1.74
CA LEU A 57 12.32 -3.19 -0.86
C LEU A 57 12.29 -3.68 0.60
N ALA A 58 11.12 -4.04 1.12
CA ALA A 58 10.98 -4.61 2.45
C ALA A 58 11.76 -5.92 2.60
N SER A 59 11.72 -6.78 1.59
CA SER A 59 12.51 -8.02 1.56
C SER A 59 14.01 -7.76 1.55
N GLU A 60 14.48 -6.82 0.74
CA GLU A 60 15.90 -6.43 0.63
C GLU A 60 16.44 -5.84 1.93
N THR A 61 15.59 -5.12 2.66
CA THR A 61 15.94 -4.50 3.94
C THR A 61 15.67 -5.38 5.17
N GLY A 62 15.23 -6.62 4.97
CA GLY A 62 14.99 -7.60 6.03
C GLY A 62 13.74 -7.35 6.86
N VAL A 63 12.81 -6.53 6.37
CA VAL A 63 11.49 -6.34 7.01
C VAL A 63 10.67 -7.61 6.84
N PRO A 64 10.08 -8.19 7.91
CA PRO A 64 9.25 -9.37 7.81
C PRO A 64 8.05 -9.15 6.90
N LEU A 65 7.81 -10.11 6.00
CA LEU A 65 6.69 -10.06 5.06
C LEU A 65 5.77 -11.27 5.24
N ALA A 66 4.49 -11.05 5.07
CA ALA A 66 3.55 -12.16 4.86
C ALA A 66 3.96 -12.92 3.58
N PRO A 67 3.85 -14.27 3.56
CA PRO A 67 4.11 -15.04 2.35
C PRO A 67 3.31 -14.49 1.16
N GLY A 68 3.94 -14.35 0.03
CA GLY A 68 3.31 -13.79 -1.18
C GLY A 68 4.15 -14.03 -2.41
N SER A 69 3.55 -13.75 -3.57
CA SER A 69 4.19 -13.94 -4.87
C SER A 69 4.84 -12.63 -5.39
N GLY A 70 5.63 -12.78 -6.44
CA GLY A 70 5.91 -11.69 -7.38
C GLY A 70 4.69 -11.36 -8.26
N LEU A 71 4.94 -10.62 -9.34
CA LEU A 71 3.90 -10.34 -10.35
C LEU A 71 3.48 -11.63 -11.05
N ILE A 72 2.18 -11.77 -11.27
CA ILE A 72 1.56 -12.93 -11.90
C ILE A 72 0.95 -12.52 -13.23
N SER A 73 1.23 -13.27 -14.28
CA SER A 73 0.79 -12.99 -15.64
C SER A 73 -0.46 -13.76 -16.06
N ASP A 74 -0.68 -14.94 -15.48
CA ASP A 74 -1.69 -15.90 -15.93
C ASP A 74 -2.22 -16.77 -14.77
N PRO A 75 -3.43 -17.39 -14.93
CA PRO A 75 -4.05 -18.22 -13.89
C PRO A 75 -3.22 -19.43 -13.47
N GLU A 76 -2.49 -20.06 -14.40
CA GLU A 76 -1.70 -21.25 -14.07
C GLU A 76 -0.49 -20.90 -13.19
N SER A 77 0.16 -19.78 -13.47
CA SER A 77 1.19 -19.23 -12.59
C SER A 77 0.63 -18.88 -11.22
N ALA A 78 -0.57 -18.28 -11.18
CA ALA A 78 -1.25 -17.96 -9.95
C ALA A 78 -1.52 -19.20 -9.08
N LYS A 79 -1.98 -20.30 -9.67
CA LYS A 79 -2.24 -21.56 -8.95
C LYS A 79 -0.95 -22.13 -8.35
N ARG A 80 0.14 -22.20 -9.12
CA ARG A 80 1.44 -22.68 -8.61
C ARG A 80 1.95 -21.85 -7.43
N GLU A 81 1.89 -20.53 -7.53
CA GLU A 81 2.29 -19.63 -6.45
C GLU A 81 1.38 -19.77 -5.23
N ALA A 82 0.07 -19.90 -5.44
CA ALA A 82 -0.89 -20.09 -4.35
C ALA A 82 -0.69 -21.41 -3.61
N GLU A 83 -0.35 -22.48 -4.32
CA GLU A 83 0.02 -23.78 -3.71
C GLU A 83 1.27 -23.65 -2.84
N ALA A 84 2.29 -22.92 -3.29
CA ALA A 84 3.51 -22.69 -2.53
C ALA A 84 3.27 -21.82 -1.29
N ILE A 85 2.40 -20.81 -1.38
CA ILE A 85 2.01 -19.93 -0.28
C ILE A 85 1.09 -20.68 0.71
N GLY A 86 0.26 -21.57 0.19
CA GLY A 86 -0.82 -22.28 0.90
C GLY A 86 -2.12 -21.46 0.99
N TYR A 87 -3.25 -22.08 0.60
CA TYR A 87 -4.57 -21.47 0.70
C TYR A 87 -5.00 -21.25 2.17
N PRO A 88 -5.90 -20.30 2.48
CA PRO A 88 -6.44 -19.29 1.56
C PRO A 88 -5.44 -18.20 1.21
N VAL A 89 -5.60 -17.62 0.02
CA VAL A 89 -4.78 -16.51 -0.48
C VAL A 89 -5.66 -15.33 -0.88
N MET A 90 -5.07 -14.14 -0.86
CA MET A 90 -5.69 -12.92 -1.36
C MET A 90 -5.07 -12.56 -2.72
N LEU A 91 -5.86 -12.56 -3.77
CA LEU A 91 -5.49 -12.07 -5.09
C LEU A 91 -5.67 -10.55 -5.12
N LYS A 92 -4.63 -9.80 -5.48
CA LYS A 92 -4.61 -8.33 -5.38
C LYS A 92 -4.01 -7.67 -6.61
N GLY A 93 -4.55 -6.51 -6.97
CA GLY A 93 -3.86 -5.57 -7.84
C GLY A 93 -2.68 -4.89 -7.12
N THR A 94 -1.61 -4.59 -7.86
CA THR A 94 -0.41 -3.95 -7.30
C THR A 94 -0.60 -2.48 -6.97
N ALA A 95 -1.53 -1.81 -7.64
CA ALA A 95 -1.93 -0.44 -7.37
C ALA A 95 -3.32 -0.40 -6.73
N GLY A 96 -3.61 0.66 -6.00
CA GLY A 96 -4.90 0.95 -5.40
C GLY A 96 -5.01 0.59 -3.92
N GLY A 97 -6.11 1.04 -3.33
CA GLY A 97 -6.46 0.89 -1.93
C GLY A 97 -7.97 0.64 -1.75
N GLY A 98 -8.44 0.59 -0.50
CA GLY A 98 -9.87 0.48 -0.19
C GLY A 98 -10.57 -0.81 -0.63
N GLY A 99 -9.81 -1.87 -0.95
CA GLY A 99 -10.38 -3.18 -1.32
C GLY A 99 -10.78 -3.32 -2.79
N ILE A 100 -10.52 -2.34 -3.65
CA ILE A 100 -10.78 -2.44 -5.09
C ILE A 100 -9.72 -3.33 -5.75
N GLY A 101 -10.14 -4.26 -6.62
CA GLY A 101 -9.22 -5.17 -7.30
C GLY A 101 -8.60 -6.21 -6.36
N MET A 102 -9.40 -6.74 -5.41
CA MET A 102 -9.01 -7.84 -4.52
C MET A 102 -10.06 -8.93 -4.50
N ALA A 103 -9.63 -10.18 -4.35
CA ALA A 103 -10.48 -11.33 -4.12
C ALA A 103 -9.83 -12.32 -3.17
N LEU A 104 -10.59 -12.78 -2.16
CA LEU A 104 -10.22 -13.91 -1.33
C LEU A 104 -10.46 -15.19 -2.11
N CYS A 105 -9.47 -16.08 -2.13
CA CYS A 105 -9.53 -17.36 -2.80
C CYS A 105 -9.16 -18.47 -1.81
N ALA A 106 -10.11 -19.32 -1.46
CA ALA A 106 -9.90 -20.45 -0.56
C ALA A 106 -9.47 -21.71 -1.33
N THR A 107 -9.74 -21.78 -2.62
CA THR A 107 -9.43 -22.92 -3.49
C THR A 107 -8.82 -22.49 -4.83
N PRO A 108 -8.17 -23.42 -5.55
CA PRO A 108 -7.69 -23.15 -6.92
C PRO A 108 -8.77 -22.71 -7.90
N GLU A 109 -9.97 -23.28 -7.77
CA GLU A 109 -11.12 -22.97 -8.64
C GLU A 109 -11.60 -21.54 -8.42
N GLU A 110 -11.67 -21.10 -7.15
CA GLU A 110 -12.01 -19.72 -6.81
C GLU A 110 -10.94 -18.74 -7.34
N LEU A 111 -9.66 -19.12 -7.26
CA LEU A 111 -8.58 -18.31 -7.78
C LEU A 111 -8.68 -18.13 -9.30
N GLU A 112 -8.91 -19.21 -10.04
CA GLU A 112 -9.11 -19.17 -11.48
C GLU A 112 -10.31 -18.31 -11.87
N GLY A 113 -11.45 -18.53 -11.20
CA GLY A 113 -12.68 -17.78 -11.45
C GLY A 113 -12.57 -16.27 -11.19
N ASN A 114 -11.78 -15.87 -10.20
CA ASN A 114 -11.61 -14.47 -9.81
C ASN A 114 -10.51 -13.74 -10.61
N PHE A 115 -9.55 -14.45 -11.20
CA PHE A 115 -8.34 -13.89 -11.78
C PHE A 115 -8.63 -12.80 -12.81
N GLU A 116 -9.45 -13.09 -13.83
CA GLU A 116 -9.78 -12.14 -14.89
C GLU A 116 -10.63 -10.96 -14.38
N GLY A 117 -11.48 -11.18 -13.39
CA GLY A 117 -12.25 -10.14 -12.75
C GLY A 117 -11.35 -9.11 -12.05
N VAL A 118 -10.42 -9.59 -11.22
CA VAL A 118 -9.44 -8.76 -10.51
C VAL A 118 -8.53 -8.04 -11.51
N ARG A 119 -8.05 -8.73 -12.55
CA ARG A 119 -7.21 -8.13 -13.59
C ARG A 119 -7.92 -6.96 -14.29
N ARG A 120 -9.17 -7.13 -14.70
CA ARG A 120 -9.95 -6.07 -15.35
C ARG A 120 -10.20 -4.89 -14.42
N LEU A 121 -10.60 -5.14 -13.16
CA LEU A 121 -10.83 -4.08 -12.18
C LEU A 121 -9.55 -3.29 -11.89
N THR A 122 -8.43 -3.98 -11.78
CA THR A 122 -7.12 -3.34 -11.55
C THR A 122 -6.73 -2.49 -12.75
N SER A 123 -6.82 -3.01 -13.96
CA SER A 123 -6.45 -2.27 -15.18
C SER A 123 -7.35 -1.06 -15.44
N SER A 124 -8.67 -1.19 -15.21
CA SER A 124 -9.61 -0.09 -15.45
C SER A 124 -9.50 1.06 -14.46
N ASN A 125 -9.05 0.80 -13.22
CA ASN A 125 -8.95 1.83 -12.18
C ASN A 125 -7.53 2.40 -12.04
N PHE A 126 -6.49 1.62 -12.38
CA PHE A 126 -5.10 1.94 -12.06
C PHE A 126 -4.14 1.72 -13.25
N GLY A 127 -4.64 1.66 -14.48
CA GLY A 127 -3.81 1.48 -15.67
C GLY A 127 -3.13 0.10 -15.74
N ASN A 128 -1.85 0.07 -16.10
CA ASN A 128 -1.08 -1.17 -16.26
C ASN A 128 -0.58 -1.79 -14.95
N ALA A 129 -1.35 -1.66 -13.87
CA ALA A 129 -1.03 -2.31 -12.61
C ALA A 129 -1.10 -3.84 -12.76
N GLY A 130 -0.10 -4.53 -12.21
CA GLY A 130 -0.03 -6.00 -12.20
C GLY A 130 -0.90 -6.64 -11.13
N ILE A 131 -0.86 -7.95 -11.05
CA ILE A 131 -1.54 -8.77 -10.05
C ILE A 131 -0.49 -9.55 -9.26
N PHE A 132 -0.75 -9.80 -7.98
CA PHE A 132 0.07 -10.64 -7.10
C PHE A 132 -0.81 -11.35 -6.06
N LEU A 133 -0.21 -12.31 -5.35
CA LEU A 133 -0.86 -13.05 -4.27
C LEU A 133 -0.20 -12.73 -2.93
N GLU A 134 -1.01 -12.75 -1.89
CA GLU A 134 -0.55 -12.77 -0.50
C GLU A 134 -1.30 -13.83 0.30
N LYS A 135 -0.62 -14.41 1.29
CA LYS A 135 -1.26 -15.28 2.28
C LYS A 135 -2.39 -14.50 2.97
N PHE A 136 -3.56 -15.11 3.04
CA PHE A 136 -4.65 -14.55 3.85
C PHE A 136 -4.62 -15.13 5.26
N PHE A 137 -4.72 -14.25 6.25
CA PHE A 137 -4.83 -14.59 7.66
C PHE A 137 -6.24 -14.21 8.13
N PRO A 138 -7.11 -15.20 8.45
CA PRO A 138 -8.50 -14.91 8.84
C PRO A 138 -8.61 -14.15 10.16
N GLU A 139 -7.65 -14.39 11.06
CA GLU A 139 -7.56 -13.74 12.35
C GLU A 139 -6.25 -12.95 12.42
N ALA A 140 -6.34 -11.65 12.22
CA ALA A 140 -5.20 -10.76 12.28
C ALA A 140 -5.60 -9.40 12.83
N ARG A 141 -4.69 -8.75 13.54
CA ARG A 141 -4.77 -7.33 13.88
C ARG A 141 -4.03 -6.51 12.83
N HIS A 142 -4.57 -5.36 12.51
CA HIS A 142 -3.90 -4.39 11.65
C HIS A 142 -3.16 -3.39 12.53
N LEU A 143 -1.86 -3.61 12.68
CA LEU A 143 -0.97 -2.70 13.39
C LEU A 143 -0.09 -1.98 12.38
N GLU A 144 0.14 -0.70 12.61
CA GLU A 144 1.03 0.08 11.75
C GLU A 144 1.93 0.98 12.58
N VAL A 145 3.16 1.14 12.12
CA VAL A 145 4.14 2.05 12.74
C VAL A 145 4.13 3.36 11.99
N GLN A 146 3.91 4.47 12.70
CA GLN A 146 4.05 5.79 12.09
C GLN A 146 5.52 6.15 12.01
N VAL A 147 5.98 6.42 10.80
CA VAL A 147 7.37 6.82 10.52
C VAL A 147 7.41 8.24 10.01
N PHE A 148 8.38 8.99 10.46
CA PHE A 148 8.65 10.36 10.01
C PHE A 148 10.12 10.50 9.64
N GLY A 149 10.41 11.03 8.45
CA GLY A 149 11.77 11.28 7.96
C GLY A 149 12.12 12.78 8.02
N ASP A 150 13.39 13.11 8.24
CA ASP A 150 13.90 14.48 8.27
C ASP A 150 14.37 14.99 6.90
N GLY A 151 14.27 14.18 5.85
CA GLY A 151 14.77 14.49 4.51
C GLY A 151 16.32 14.49 4.41
N GLN A 152 17.04 14.11 5.48
CA GLN A 152 18.50 14.08 5.54
C GLN A 152 19.06 12.69 5.86
N GLY A 153 18.24 11.66 5.71
CA GLY A 153 18.62 10.26 5.90
C GLY A 153 18.32 9.72 7.31
N GLN A 154 17.68 10.48 8.18
CA GLN A 154 17.21 9.98 9.47
C GLN A 154 15.69 9.74 9.43
N ALA A 155 15.26 8.70 10.13
CA ALA A 155 13.86 8.39 10.31
C ALA A 155 13.55 8.13 11.79
N LEU A 156 12.38 8.56 12.21
CA LEU A 156 11.87 8.42 13.57
C LEU A 156 10.57 7.63 13.55
N SER A 157 10.46 6.65 14.44
CA SER A 157 9.18 6.00 14.76
C SER A 157 8.42 6.84 15.79
N LEU A 158 7.16 7.19 15.47
CA LEU A 158 6.27 7.91 16.37
C LEU A 158 5.33 6.99 17.16
N GLY A 159 5.56 5.67 17.08
CA GLY A 159 4.81 4.65 17.79
C GLY A 159 3.88 3.84 16.89
N VAL A 160 3.13 2.94 17.51
CA VAL A 160 2.27 1.95 16.84
C VAL A 160 0.81 2.36 16.97
N ARG A 161 0.07 2.24 15.88
CA ARG A 161 -1.39 2.39 15.86
C ARG A 161 -2.04 1.04 15.61
N ASP A 162 -3.14 0.77 16.31
CA ASP A 162 -4.05 -0.33 16.02
C ASP A 162 -5.20 0.17 15.14
N CYS A 163 -5.24 -0.31 13.92
CA CYS A 163 -6.23 0.05 12.92
C CYS A 163 -7.15 -1.14 12.58
N SER A 164 -7.34 -2.08 13.52
CA SER A 164 -8.12 -3.30 13.29
C SER A 164 -9.63 -3.06 13.18
N ALA A 165 -10.13 -1.97 13.76
CA ALA A 165 -11.55 -1.59 13.65
C ALA A 165 -11.85 -1.03 12.25
N GLN A 166 -12.23 -1.92 11.34
CA GLN A 166 -12.47 -1.60 9.93
C GLN A 166 -13.88 -1.97 9.49
N ARG A 167 -14.41 -1.24 8.50
CA ARG A 167 -15.62 -1.57 7.78
C ARG A 167 -15.32 -1.63 6.28
N ARG A 168 -15.50 -2.80 5.67
CA ARG A 168 -15.20 -3.03 4.23
C ARG A 168 -13.79 -2.59 3.86
N ASN A 169 -12.79 -3.01 4.64
CA ASN A 169 -11.37 -2.65 4.50
C ASN A 169 -11.04 -1.15 4.65
N GLN A 170 -11.96 -0.37 5.20
CA GLN A 170 -11.72 1.03 5.54
C GLN A 170 -11.59 1.18 7.06
N LYS A 171 -10.53 1.82 7.53
CA LYS A 171 -10.30 2.12 8.94
C LYS A 171 -11.41 3.03 9.46
N VAL A 172 -12.00 2.67 10.60
CA VAL A 172 -13.09 3.43 11.26
C VAL A 172 -12.59 4.04 12.55
N LEU A 173 -11.77 3.30 13.28
CA LEU A 173 -11.16 3.74 14.53
C LEU A 173 -9.69 3.30 14.56
N GLU A 174 -8.85 4.20 15.00
CA GLU A 174 -7.43 3.97 15.23
C GLU A 174 -7.09 4.35 16.66
N GLU A 175 -6.36 3.49 17.35
CA GLU A 175 -5.95 3.74 18.73
C GLU A 175 -4.45 3.55 18.94
N THR A 176 -3.90 4.32 19.87
CA THR A 176 -2.50 4.23 20.30
C THR A 176 -2.38 4.50 21.80
N PRO A 177 -1.57 3.74 22.55
CA PRO A 177 -0.84 2.55 22.13
C PRO A 177 -1.79 1.35 21.92
N PRO A 178 -1.41 0.34 21.10
CA PRO A 178 -2.24 -0.84 20.88
C PRO A 178 -2.33 -1.67 22.15
N ILE A 179 -3.55 -2.01 22.56
CA ILE A 179 -3.80 -2.78 23.78
C ILE A 179 -3.37 -4.24 23.58
N GLY A 180 -2.63 -4.79 24.53
CA GLY A 180 -2.23 -6.22 24.56
C GLY A 180 -1.19 -6.60 23.48
N VAL A 181 -0.47 -5.64 22.92
CA VAL A 181 0.71 -5.86 22.08
C VAL A 181 1.96 -5.69 22.94
N ASN A 182 2.87 -6.65 22.84
CA ASN A 182 4.16 -6.52 23.53
C ASN A 182 4.96 -5.39 22.87
N PRO A 183 5.49 -4.41 23.64
CA PRO A 183 6.32 -3.33 23.08
C PRO A 183 7.59 -3.80 22.38
N GLU A 184 8.03 -5.04 22.63
CA GLU A 184 9.22 -5.63 22.01
C GLU A 184 8.90 -6.37 20.68
N THR A 185 7.61 -6.40 20.27
CA THR A 185 7.16 -7.01 19.02
C THR A 185 7.20 -5.99 17.91
#